data_9aa769eca8cdc8b86d9ed1e1bf2fcc73
#
_entry.id   9aa769eca8cdc8b86d9ed1e1bf2fcc73
#
_cell.length_a   1.000
_cell.length_b   1.000
_cell.length_c   1.000
_cell.angle_alpha   90.00
_cell.angle_beta   90.00
_cell.angle_gamma   90.00
#
_symmetry.space_group_name_H-M   'P 1'
#
loop_
_entity.id
_entity.type
_entity.pdbx_description
1 polymer ?
#
loop_
_entity_poly.entity_id
_entity_poly.type
_entity_poly.pdbx_seq_one_letter_code
_entity_poly.pdbx_strand_id
1 'polypeptide(L)'
;MLPGSLFAEGLDPYILAGIDQGTRQEVQTRVEERLTAEGFEILGSYSPAGDENLGVICVTNEHLKASAVQSGGLHGFAAVLRVGLIKTDSGIEVSYTNPLYWGNAYYRKEFPQVEEVYILLDQRFRTALADLSDSRFEAFGSRKGMTPAKLRKYHYMITMPYFHDVVVLDKGSSYGEAVARIESRAAAKGSEVKIVYSIKFPEQEMALFGTALTGENGETKFLPKIDFKDPRHIPFLPYEMLVLKDKVVSLHGKYRIALSFPDLSMGTFMKIVSTPGDIANAQRTVASK
;
A
#
# COMPACT_ATOMS: atom_id res chain seq x y z
N MET A 1 -23.63 -1.68 -30.28
CA MET A 1 -22.86 -2.81 -29.69
C MET A 1 -22.21 -2.29 -28.44
N LEU A 2 -22.68 -2.69 -27.28
CA LEU A 2 -22.01 -2.40 -26.01
C LEU A 2 -20.68 -3.17 -26.00
N PRO A 3 -19.56 -2.54 -25.58
CA PRO A 3 -18.31 -3.26 -25.47
C PRO A 3 -18.49 -4.37 -24.40
N GLY A 4 -18.20 -5.59 -24.83
CA GLY A 4 -18.25 -6.75 -23.97
C GLY A 4 -17.41 -6.56 -22.71
N SER A 5 -17.90 -7.09 -21.62
CA SER A 5 -17.34 -7.12 -20.27
C SER A 5 -15.79 -7.21 -20.26
N LEU A 6 -15.14 -6.10 -19.98
CA LEU A 6 -13.70 -6.01 -19.71
C LEU A 6 -13.29 -6.70 -18.38
N PHE A 7 -14.24 -7.32 -17.68
CA PHE A 7 -14.06 -7.86 -16.34
C PHE A 7 -14.07 -9.40 -16.26
N ALA A 8 -13.82 -10.09 -17.37
CA ALA A 8 -13.69 -11.56 -17.37
C ALA A 8 -12.27 -12.03 -16.95
N GLU A 9 -11.27 -11.18 -17.05
CA GLU A 9 -9.90 -11.47 -16.63
C GLU A 9 -9.69 -11.10 -15.15
N GLY A 10 -8.89 -11.91 -14.44
CA GLY A 10 -8.56 -11.65 -13.04
C GLY A 10 -7.74 -10.37 -12.90
N LEU A 11 -7.94 -9.63 -11.82
CA LEU A 11 -7.13 -8.47 -11.47
C LEU A 11 -5.85 -8.92 -10.75
N ASP A 12 -4.73 -8.32 -11.08
CA ASP A 12 -3.45 -8.47 -10.39
C ASP A 12 -3.21 -7.31 -9.44
N PRO A 13 -2.44 -7.49 -8.35
CA PRO A 13 -2.23 -6.46 -7.35
C PRO A 13 -1.46 -5.23 -7.86
N TYR A 14 -0.68 -5.38 -8.94
CA TYR A 14 0.20 -4.31 -9.44
C TYR A 14 0.11 -4.19 -10.95
N ILE A 15 0.52 -3.02 -11.43
CA ILE A 15 0.74 -2.72 -12.85
C ILE A 15 2.20 -2.28 -13.03
N LEU A 16 2.94 -2.95 -13.88
CA LEU A 16 4.25 -2.51 -14.37
C LEU A 16 4.00 -1.46 -15.45
N ALA A 17 4.20 -0.18 -15.11
CA ALA A 17 3.99 0.92 -16.06
C ALA A 17 5.05 0.90 -17.17
N GLY A 18 6.28 0.52 -16.82
CA GLY A 18 7.38 0.43 -17.76
C GLY A 18 8.75 0.68 -17.15
N ILE A 19 9.71 1.06 -18.00
CA ILE A 19 11.08 1.38 -17.61
C ILE A 19 11.39 2.82 -18.03
N ASP A 20 12.07 3.58 -17.15
CA ASP A 20 12.61 4.88 -17.48
C ASP A 20 14.13 4.91 -17.29
N GLN A 21 14.82 5.84 -18.00
CA GLN A 21 16.27 5.96 -17.98
C GLN A 21 16.73 7.06 -17.02
N GLY A 22 17.89 6.83 -16.41
CA GLY A 22 18.50 7.75 -15.45
C GLY A 22 18.76 7.10 -14.09
N THR A 23 19.16 7.90 -13.14
CA THR A 23 19.26 7.47 -11.74
C THR A 23 17.88 7.29 -11.13
N ARG A 24 17.75 6.46 -10.09
CA ARG A 24 16.48 6.29 -9.40
C ARG A 24 15.90 7.63 -8.89
N GLN A 25 16.77 8.52 -8.40
CA GLN A 25 16.33 9.82 -7.91
C GLN A 25 15.77 10.72 -9.01
N GLU A 26 16.41 10.76 -10.19
CA GLU A 26 15.92 11.53 -11.33
C GLU A 26 14.59 11.00 -11.84
N VAL A 27 14.46 9.66 -11.95
CA VAL A 27 13.19 9.04 -12.35
C VAL A 27 12.11 9.32 -11.31
N GLN A 28 12.43 9.21 -10.01
CA GLN A 28 11.49 9.54 -8.94
C GLN A 28 10.96 10.97 -9.09
N THR A 29 11.83 11.95 -9.27
CA THR A 29 11.43 13.35 -9.43
C THR A 29 10.50 13.52 -10.62
N ARG A 30 10.83 12.96 -11.79
CA ARG A 30 9.95 13.02 -12.96
C ARG A 30 8.59 12.36 -12.75
N VAL A 31 8.58 11.20 -12.07
CA VAL A 31 7.35 10.49 -11.75
C VAL A 31 6.48 11.30 -10.78
N GLU A 32 7.06 11.90 -9.74
CA GLU A 32 6.34 12.76 -8.78
C GLU A 32 5.75 14.00 -9.47
N GLU A 33 6.49 14.65 -10.38
CA GLU A 33 6.01 15.79 -11.17
C GLU A 33 4.82 15.40 -12.06
N ARG A 34 4.92 14.29 -12.79
CA ARG A 34 3.85 13.79 -13.67
C ARG A 34 2.60 13.39 -12.88
N LEU A 35 2.77 12.70 -11.76
CA LEU A 35 1.65 12.33 -10.88
C LEU A 35 0.95 13.57 -10.34
N THR A 36 1.72 14.60 -9.95
CA THR A 36 1.17 15.88 -9.48
C THR A 36 0.39 16.58 -10.59
N ALA A 37 0.88 16.58 -11.82
CA ALA A 37 0.19 17.14 -12.98
C ALA A 37 -1.17 16.45 -13.26
N GLU A 38 -1.26 15.14 -12.97
CA GLU A 38 -2.50 14.36 -13.08
C GLU A 38 -3.39 14.43 -11.82
N GLY A 39 -3.08 15.36 -10.89
CA GLY A 39 -3.91 15.64 -9.72
C GLY A 39 -3.74 14.66 -8.56
N PHE A 40 -2.61 13.95 -8.51
CA PHE A 40 -2.20 13.25 -7.31
C PHE A 40 -1.44 14.20 -6.37
N GLU A 41 -1.64 14.01 -5.07
CA GLU A 41 -0.85 14.62 -4.00
C GLU A 41 0.22 13.62 -3.56
N ILE A 42 1.49 14.03 -3.60
CA ILE A 42 2.60 13.25 -3.09
C ILE A 42 2.62 13.37 -1.56
N LEU A 43 2.35 12.30 -0.86
CA LEU A 43 2.31 12.26 0.60
C LEU A 43 3.68 12.06 1.23
N GLY A 44 4.55 11.37 0.53
CA GLY A 44 5.90 11.06 0.95
C GLY A 44 6.50 9.92 0.12
N SER A 45 7.81 9.78 0.22
CA SER A 45 8.57 8.74 -0.45
C SER A 45 9.71 8.25 0.44
N TYR A 46 10.16 7.02 0.21
CA TYR A 46 11.29 6.47 0.95
C TYR A 46 11.94 5.29 0.20
N SER A 47 13.11 4.87 0.67
CA SER A 47 13.83 3.68 0.21
C SER A 47 13.57 2.52 1.17
N PRO A 48 12.75 1.51 0.80
CA PRO A 48 12.49 0.33 1.63
C PRO A 48 13.77 -0.37 2.05
N ALA A 49 13.81 -0.81 3.31
CA ALA A 49 14.99 -1.44 3.91
C ALA A 49 16.29 -0.59 3.88
N GLY A 50 16.20 0.69 3.56
CA GLY A 50 17.37 1.55 3.33
C GLY A 50 18.12 1.25 2.03
N ASP A 51 17.57 0.43 1.13
CA ASP A 51 18.18 0.09 -0.15
C ASP A 51 17.95 1.24 -1.16
N GLU A 52 19.04 1.89 -1.58
CA GLU A 52 19.00 3.00 -2.53
C GLU A 52 18.52 2.60 -3.94
N ASN A 53 18.54 1.31 -4.27
CA ASN A 53 17.99 0.80 -5.53
C ASN A 53 16.47 0.69 -5.52
N LEU A 54 15.84 0.81 -4.36
CA LEU A 54 14.40 0.73 -4.18
C LEU A 54 13.82 2.09 -3.81
N GLY A 55 12.65 2.40 -4.33
CA GLY A 55 11.88 3.57 -3.98
C GLY A 55 10.41 3.27 -3.91
N VAL A 56 9.69 3.90 -2.97
CA VAL A 56 8.24 3.90 -2.92
C VAL A 56 7.76 5.33 -2.78
N ILE A 57 6.84 5.75 -3.65
CA ILE A 57 6.13 7.02 -3.60
C ILE A 57 4.70 6.73 -3.16
N CYS A 58 4.25 7.36 -2.08
CA CYS A 58 2.89 7.24 -1.57
C CYS A 58 2.07 8.42 -2.04
N VAL A 59 0.92 8.15 -2.65
CA VAL A 59 0.08 9.17 -3.28
C VAL A 59 -1.38 9.05 -2.84
N THR A 60 -2.06 10.18 -2.82
CA THR A 60 -3.51 10.28 -2.65
C THR A 60 -4.07 11.28 -3.66
N ASN A 61 -5.36 11.50 -3.63
CA ASN A 61 -6.03 12.67 -4.24
C ASN A 61 -7.35 12.94 -3.53
N GLU A 62 -8.02 14.04 -3.90
CA GLU A 62 -9.29 14.44 -3.27
C GLU A 62 -10.39 13.35 -3.36
N HIS A 63 -10.46 12.62 -4.48
CA HIS A 63 -11.44 11.56 -4.65
C HIS A 63 -11.20 10.36 -3.73
N LEU A 64 -9.92 9.95 -3.56
CA LEU A 64 -9.55 8.90 -2.60
C LEU A 64 -9.88 9.31 -1.17
N LYS A 65 -9.49 10.55 -0.79
CA LYS A 65 -9.78 11.09 0.54
C LYS A 65 -11.27 11.15 0.80
N ALA A 66 -12.05 11.69 -0.14
CA ALA A 66 -13.50 11.78 -0.03
C ALA A 66 -14.16 10.39 0.09
N SER A 67 -13.74 9.42 -0.72
CA SER A 67 -14.27 8.05 -0.67
C SER A 67 -13.97 7.37 0.67
N ALA A 68 -12.76 7.54 1.21
CA ALA A 68 -12.36 6.98 2.49
C ALA A 68 -13.18 7.60 3.66
N VAL A 69 -13.37 8.92 3.64
CA VAL A 69 -14.20 9.65 4.61
C VAL A 69 -15.66 9.23 4.54
N GLN A 70 -16.22 9.18 3.34
CA GLN A 70 -17.63 8.82 3.13
C GLN A 70 -17.96 7.41 3.61
N SER A 71 -17.08 6.45 3.32
CA SER A 71 -17.26 5.06 3.73
C SER A 71 -16.86 4.82 5.20
N GLY A 72 -15.92 5.59 5.71
CA GLY A 72 -15.48 5.57 7.11
C GLY A 72 -14.82 4.25 7.56
N GLY A 73 -14.53 4.15 8.85
CA GLY A 73 -14.02 2.93 9.47
C GLY A 73 -12.72 2.43 8.81
N LEU A 74 -12.62 1.13 8.55
CA LEU A 74 -11.43 0.52 7.96
C LEU A 74 -11.16 0.92 6.50
N HIS A 75 -12.13 1.56 5.82
CA HIS A 75 -11.91 2.10 4.48
C HIS A 75 -10.88 3.25 4.46
N GLY A 76 -10.53 3.81 5.62
CA GLY A 76 -9.38 4.70 5.76
C GLY A 76 -8.06 4.12 5.20
N PHE A 77 -7.88 2.80 5.24
CA PHE A 77 -6.72 2.13 4.60
C PHE A 77 -6.70 2.26 3.07
N ALA A 78 -7.81 2.59 2.45
CA ALA A 78 -7.93 2.75 1.00
C ALA A 78 -7.59 4.18 0.51
N ALA A 79 -7.25 5.10 1.41
CA ALA A 79 -6.98 6.50 1.09
C ALA A 79 -5.64 6.73 0.36
N VAL A 80 -4.80 5.71 0.18
CA VAL A 80 -3.44 5.84 -0.38
C VAL A 80 -3.15 4.76 -1.40
N LEU A 81 -2.59 5.17 -2.54
CA LEU A 81 -2.00 4.29 -3.54
C LEU A 81 -0.48 4.49 -3.58
N ARG A 82 0.25 3.62 -4.27
CA ARG A 82 1.71 3.62 -4.23
C ARG A 82 2.30 3.38 -5.59
N VAL A 83 3.45 4.02 -5.85
CA VAL A 83 4.31 3.75 -7.00
C VAL A 83 5.63 3.20 -6.49
N GLY A 84 6.09 2.11 -7.08
CA GLY A 84 7.38 1.48 -6.81
C GLY A 84 8.40 1.82 -7.90
N LEU A 85 9.62 2.05 -7.48
CA LEU A 85 10.77 2.30 -8.33
C LEU A 85 11.85 1.27 -8.00
N ILE A 86 12.36 0.59 -9.02
CA ILE A 86 13.37 -0.47 -8.83
C ILE A 86 14.46 -0.29 -9.87
N LYS A 87 15.70 -0.13 -9.39
CA LYS A 87 16.86 -0.10 -10.27
C LYS A 87 17.16 -1.51 -10.77
N THR A 88 17.21 -1.65 -12.09
CA THR A 88 17.58 -2.86 -12.81
C THR A 88 18.72 -2.58 -13.79
N ASP A 89 19.22 -3.60 -14.46
CA ASP A 89 20.24 -3.44 -15.53
C ASP A 89 19.68 -2.68 -16.75
N SER A 90 18.35 -2.70 -16.94
CA SER A 90 17.66 -2.06 -18.07
C SER A 90 17.26 -0.60 -17.80
N GLY A 91 17.40 -0.12 -16.57
CA GLY A 91 16.96 1.20 -16.13
C GLY A 91 16.15 1.12 -14.82
N ILE A 92 15.25 2.06 -14.62
CA ILE A 92 14.39 2.11 -13.45
C ILE A 92 13.02 1.57 -13.83
N GLU A 93 12.66 0.40 -13.33
CA GLU A 93 11.28 -0.11 -13.41
C GLU A 93 10.34 0.75 -12.56
N VAL A 94 9.22 1.15 -13.16
CA VAL A 94 8.16 1.92 -12.52
C VAL A 94 6.90 1.06 -12.49
N SER A 95 6.41 0.77 -11.30
CA SER A 95 5.18 0.01 -11.09
C SER A 95 4.26 0.72 -10.12
N TYR A 96 2.96 0.40 -10.13
CA TYR A 96 2.02 0.96 -9.17
C TYR A 96 0.99 -0.05 -8.67
N THR A 97 0.43 0.22 -7.50
CA THR A 97 -0.69 -0.56 -6.96
C THR A 97 -1.88 -0.44 -7.90
N ASN A 98 -2.39 -1.58 -8.41
CA ASN A 98 -3.57 -1.61 -9.29
C ASN A 98 -4.80 -1.07 -8.54
N PRO A 99 -5.34 0.12 -8.91
CA PRO A 99 -6.44 0.72 -8.16
C PRO A 99 -7.65 -0.21 -8.03
N LEU A 100 -8.03 -0.88 -9.11
CA LEU A 100 -9.19 -1.76 -9.12
C LEU A 100 -9.02 -2.98 -8.20
N TYR A 101 -7.82 -3.55 -8.14
CA TYR A 101 -7.53 -4.67 -7.23
C TYR A 101 -7.65 -4.24 -5.77
N TRP A 102 -6.94 -3.18 -5.39
CA TRP A 102 -6.88 -2.72 -4.00
C TRP A 102 -8.20 -2.09 -3.56
N GLY A 103 -8.90 -1.38 -4.44
CA GLY A 103 -10.23 -0.85 -4.18
C GLY A 103 -11.24 -1.97 -3.86
N ASN A 104 -11.32 -3.01 -4.72
CA ASN A 104 -12.18 -4.17 -4.47
C ASN A 104 -11.84 -4.87 -3.14
N ALA A 105 -10.55 -5.03 -2.83
CA ALA A 105 -10.11 -5.72 -1.63
C ALA A 105 -10.41 -4.94 -0.34
N TYR A 106 -10.37 -3.61 -0.36
CA TYR A 106 -10.52 -2.76 0.83
C TYR A 106 -11.94 -2.24 1.01
N TYR A 107 -12.66 -1.86 -0.06
CA TYR A 107 -14.08 -1.47 0.04
C TYR A 107 -15.03 -2.67 0.09
N ARG A 108 -14.58 -3.84 -0.31
CA ARG A 108 -15.37 -5.06 -0.20
C ARG A 108 -16.72 -4.92 -0.93
N LYS A 109 -17.83 -5.21 -0.24
CA LYS A 109 -19.19 -5.10 -0.79
C LYS A 109 -19.59 -3.66 -1.14
N GLU A 110 -18.93 -2.66 -0.56
CA GLU A 110 -19.16 -1.23 -0.83
C GLU A 110 -18.42 -0.74 -2.08
N PHE A 111 -17.49 -1.52 -2.66
CA PHE A 111 -16.70 -1.12 -3.83
C PHE A 111 -17.53 -0.55 -5.00
N PRO A 112 -18.71 -1.08 -5.35
CA PRO A 112 -19.53 -0.51 -6.43
C PRO A 112 -19.91 0.98 -6.23
N GLN A 113 -19.87 1.49 -5.01
CA GLN A 113 -20.15 2.91 -4.71
C GLN A 113 -18.97 3.83 -5.05
N VAL A 114 -17.78 3.30 -5.19
CA VAL A 114 -16.53 4.03 -5.47
C VAL A 114 -15.82 3.55 -6.74
N GLU A 115 -16.41 2.62 -7.48
CA GLU A 115 -15.80 1.98 -8.65
C GLU A 115 -15.36 2.99 -9.72
N GLU A 116 -16.19 3.99 -10.00
CA GLU A 116 -15.87 5.04 -10.98
C GLU A 116 -14.63 5.85 -10.57
N VAL A 117 -14.47 6.11 -9.27
CA VAL A 117 -13.27 6.77 -8.74
C VAL A 117 -12.02 5.91 -9.02
N TYR A 118 -12.08 4.61 -8.78
CA TYR A 118 -10.94 3.73 -8.99
C TYR A 118 -10.60 3.49 -10.46
N ILE A 119 -11.60 3.52 -11.35
CA ILE A 119 -11.39 3.54 -12.80
C ILE A 119 -10.68 4.83 -13.23
N LEU A 120 -11.14 5.98 -12.73
CA LEU A 120 -10.51 7.27 -13.01
C LEU A 120 -9.05 7.31 -12.50
N LEU A 121 -8.77 6.73 -11.35
CA LEU A 121 -7.41 6.67 -10.80
C LEU A 121 -6.47 5.82 -11.67
N ASP A 122 -6.91 4.66 -12.18
CA ASP A 122 -6.11 3.87 -13.12
C ASP A 122 -5.81 4.65 -14.41
N GLN A 123 -6.80 5.35 -14.94
CA GLN A 123 -6.62 6.22 -16.12
C GLN A 123 -5.58 7.32 -15.85
N ARG A 124 -5.65 7.99 -14.72
CA ARG A 124 -4.68 9.04 -14.34
C ARG A 124 -3.26 8.49 -14.16
N PHE A 125 -3.10 7.31 -13.54
CA PHE A 125 -1.79 6.65 -13.49
C PHE A 125 -1.25 6.35 -14.88
N ARG A 126 -2.09 5.82 -15.78
CA ARG A 126 -1.69 5.55 -17.17
C ARG A 126 -1.28 6.82 -17.91
N THR A 127 -2.02 7.92 -17.74
CA THR A 127 -1.65 9.21 -18.33
C THR A 127 -0.34 9.74 -17.74
N ALA A 128 -0.19 9.77 -16.42
CA ALA A 128 1.02 10.27 -15.76
C ALA A 128 2.29 9.49 -16.16
N LEU A 129 2.15 8.19 -16.41
CA LEU A 129 3.27 7.29 -16.68
C LEU A 129 3.39 6.89 -18.16
N ALA A 130 2.64 7.54 -19.07
CA ALA A 130 2.67 7.22 -20.49
C ALA A 130 4.02 7.53 -21.15
N ASP A 131 4.74 8.55 -20.68
CA ASP A 131 5.98 9.05 -21.27
C ASP A 131 7.25 8.42 -20.64
N LEU A 132 7.15 7.23 -20.05
CA LEU A 132 8.33 6.45 -19.68
C LEU A 132 9.06 6.00 -20.96
N SER A 133 10.37 5.81 -20.87
CA SER A 133 11.20 5.42 -22.03
C SER A 133 10.74 4.12 -22.70
N ASP A 134 10.14 3.21 -21.94
CA ASP A 134 9.53 1.97 -22.41
C ASP A 134 8.25 1.70 -21.60
N SER A 135 7.14 2.30 -22.03
CA SER A 135 5.83 2.15 -21.38
C SER A 135 5.16 0.84 -21.79
N ARG A 136 4.64 0.06 -20.80
CA ARG A 136 4.06 -1.28 -21.04
C ARG A 136 2.66 -1.44 -20.46
N PHE A 137 2.42 -1.02 -19.21
CA PHE A 137 1.17 -1.18 -18.46
C PHE A 137 0.69 -2.62 -18.33
N GLU A 138 1.60 -3.51 -17.97
CA GLU A 138 1.35 -4.93 -17.78
C GLU A 138 0.94 -5.25 -16.35
N ALA A 139 -0.17 -5.96 -16.17
CA ALA A 139 -0.62 -6.42 -14.87
C ALA A 139 0.29 -7.56 -14.37
N PHE A 140 0.66 -7.53 -13.08
CA PHE A 140 1.52 -8.55 -12.49
C PHE A 140 1.26 -8.74 -11.00
N GLY A 141 1.86 -9.79 -10.44
CA GLY A 141 1.84 -10.12 -9.02
C GLY A 141 1.03 -11.36 -8.69
N SER A 142 0.31 -11.93 -9.68
CA SER A 142 -0.26 -13.26 -9.56
C SER A 142 -0.29 -14.00 -10.90
N ARG A 143 -0.33 -15.33 -10.86
CA ARG A 143 -0.34 -16.16 -12.08
C ARG A 143 -1.71 -16.19 -12.81
N LYS A 144 -2.78 -15.87 -12.11
CA LYS A 144 -4.15 -16.01 -12.62
C LYS A 144 -5.05 -14.81 -12.36
N GLY A 145 -4.56 -13.82 -11.62
CA GLY A 145 -5.37 -12.74 -11.12
C GLY A 145 -6.50 -13.20 -10.18
N MET A 146 -7.23 -12.27 -9.64
CA MET A 146 -8.44 -12.52 -8.86
C MET A 146 -9.62 -11.75 -9.43
N THR A 147 -10.77 -12.42 -9.60
CA THR A 147 -11.97 -11.73 -10.05
C THR A 147 -12.41 -10.66 -9.01
N PRO A 148 -13.03 -9.54 -9.43
CA PRO A 148 -13.55 -8.53 -8.52
C PRO A 148 -14.44 -9.12 -7.42
N ALA A 149 -15.29 -10.08 -7.76
CA ALA A 149 -16.17 -10.76 -6.80
C ALA A 149 -15.40 -11.55 -5.73
N LYS A 150 -14.29 -12.18 -6.08
CA LYS A 150 -13.40 -12.86 -5.12
C LYS A 150 -12.67 -11.85 -4.24
N LEU A 151 -12.15 -10.75 -4.81
CA LEU A 151 -11.48 -9.69 -4.04
C LEU A 151 -12.42 -9.07 -3.00
N ARG A 152 -13.65 -8.77 -3.38
CA ARG A 152 -14.67 -8.23 -2.44
C ARG A 152 -15.01 -9.18 -1.29
N LYS A 153 -14.75 -10.47 -1.45
CA LYS A 153 -14.93 -11.51 -0.41
C LYS A 153 -13.60 -12.10 0.03
N TYR A 154 -12.47 -11.44 -0.29
CA TYR A 154 -11.16 -12.02 -0.10
C TYR A 154 -10.95 -12.56 1.30
N HIS A 155 -10.56 -13.81 1.34
CA HIS A 155 -10.12 -14.58 2.47
C HIS A 155 -9.20 -15.68 1.96
N TYR A 156 -7.95 -15.68 2.39
CA TYR A 156 -6.95 -16.59 1.83
C TYR A 156 -7.28 -18.06 2.09
N MET A 157 -7.56 -18.40 3.34
CA MET A 157 -7.95 -19.74 3.78
C MET A 157 -8.57 -19.70 5.18
N ILE A 158 -9.28 -20.78 5.58
CA ILE A 158 -10.07 -20.87 6.83
C ILE A 158 -9.35 -20.37 8.09
N THR A 159 -8.05 -20.57 8.22
CA THR A 159 -7.27 -20.18 9.41
C THR A 159 -6.63 -18.80 9.34
N MET A 160 -6.86 -18.07 8.25
CA MET A 160 -6.28 -16.76 8.03
C MET A 160 -7.27 -15.66 8.44
N PRO A 161 -6.77 -14.48 8.84
CA PRO A 161 -7.63 -13.35 9.20
C PRO A 161 -8.39 -12.81 7.97
N TYR A 162 -9.59 -12.29 8.24
CA TYR A 162 -10.35 -11.46 7.30
C TYR A 162 -9.88 -10.00 7.34
N PHE A 163 -10.38 -9.19 6.42
CA PHE A 163 -10.12 -7.74 6.38
C PHE A 163 -10.45 -7.03 7.70
N HIS A 164 -11.53 -7.43 8.35
CA HIS A 164 -12.00 -6.83 9.60
C HIS A 164 -11.32 -7.38 10.85
N ASP A 165 -10.52 -8.45 10.74
CA ASP A 165 -9.73 -9.00 11.84
C ASP A 165 -8.43 -8.20 12.02
N VAL A 166 -8.60 -6.93 12.38
CA VAL A 166 -7.48 -6.00 12.57
C VAL A 166 -6.71 -6.30 13.86
N VAL A 167 -5.44 -5.92 13.85
CA VAL A 167 -4.63 -5.91 15.08
C VAL A 167 -4.88 -4.59 15.81
N VAL A 168 -5.42 -4.64 17.01
CA VAL A 168 -5.53 -3.46 17.88
C VAL A 168 -4.15 -3.18 18.48
N LEU A 169 -3.61 -2.00 18.17
CA LEU A 169 -2.30 -1.52 18.64
C LEU A 169 -2.45 -0.70 19.91
N ASP A 170 -3.53 0.09 20.02
CA ASP A 170 -3.91 0.87 21.21
C ASP A 170 -5.43 1.01 21.29
N LYS A 171 -5.94 1.22 22.52
CA LYS A 171 -7.36 1.46 22.80
C LYS A 171 -7.54 2.39 23.99
N GLY A 172 -8.54 3.27 23.92
CA GLY A 172 -8.93 4.16 25.01
C GLY A 172 -8.10 5.45 25.07
N SER A 173 -7.27 5.76 24.04
CA SER A 173 -6.73 7.10 23.81
C SER A 173 -7.74 7.92 23.00
N SER A 174 -7.84 9.21 23.26
CA SER A 174 -8.52 10.10 22.31
C SER A 174 -7.77 10.16 20.98
N TYR A 175 -8.46 10.56 19.91
CA TYR A 175 -7.86 10.76 18.60
C TYR A 175 -6.58 11.63 18.67
N GLY A 176 -6.67 12.81 19.33
CA GLY A 176 -5.56 13.74 19.44
C GLY A 176 -4.36 13.16 20.20
N GLU A 177 -4.60 12.45 21.33
CA GLU A 177 -3.55 11.77 22.08
C GLU A 177 -2.86 10.68 21.27
N ALA A 178 -3.62 9.87 20.54
CA ALA A 178 -3.07 8.79 19.71
C ALA A 178 -2.19 9.35 18.58
N VAL A 179 -2.68 10.37 17.86
CA VAL A 179 -1.94 11.05 16.79
C VAL A 179 -0.65 11.66 17.32
N ALA A 180 -0.72 12.47 18.39
CA ALA A 180 0.46 13.15 18.96
C ALA A 180 1.50 12.13 19.46
N ARG A 181 1.06 11.04 20.07
CA ARG A 181 1.94 9.96 20.56
C ARG A 181 2.67 9.27 19.40
N ILE A 182 1.95 8.88 18.34
CA ILE A 182 2.55 8.23 17.18
C ILE A 182 3.61 9.16 16.56
N GLU A 183 3.28 10.43 16.35
CA GLU A 183 4.21 11.39 15.76
C GLU A 183 5.44 11.63 16.63
N SER A 184 5.26 11.87 17.90
CA SER A 184 6.38 12.15 18.82
C SER A 184 7.31 10.94 18.98
N ARG A 185 6.76 9.73 19.11
CA ARG A 185 7.58 8.51 19.29
C ARG A 185 8.27 8.07 18.00
N ALA A 186 7.60 8.21 16.84
CA ALA A 186 8.24 7.93 15.56
C ALA A 186 9.38 8.91 15.23
N ALA A 187 9.28 10.17 15.69
CA ALA A 187 10.32 11.18 15.54
C ALA A 187 11.46 11.03 16.56
N ALA A 188 11.28 10.25 17.63
CA ALA A 188 12.28 10.08 18.66
C ALA A 188 13.58 9.44 18.12
N LYS A 189 14.72 9.88 18.66
CA LYS A 189 16.02 9.28 18.31
C LYS A 189 16.04 7.80 18.69
N GLY A 190 16.44 6.95 17.75
CA GLY A 190 16.47 5.49 17.93
C GLY A 190 15.13 4.80 17.70
N SER A 191 14.07 5.50 17.32
CA SER A 191 12.82 4.84 16.91
C SER A 191 13.06 3.94 15.70
N GLU A 192 12.58 2.70 15.79
CA GLU A 192 12.62 1.70 14.71
C GLU A 192 11.43 1.83 13.74
N VAL A 193 10.53 2.77 14.02
CA VAL A 193 9.38 3.10 13.17
C VAL A 193 9.53 4.54 12.71
N LYS A 194 9.53 4.76 11.40
CA LYS A 194 9.59 6.10 10.80
C LYS A 194 8.31 6.36 10.02
N ILE A 195 7.71 7.51 10.22
CA ILE A 195 6.54 7.93 9.43
C ILE A 195 7.03 8.30 8.03
N VAL A 196 6.52 7.60 7.02
CA VAL A 196 6.72 7.92 5.59
C VAL A 196 5.70 8.98 5.16
N TYR A 197 4.46 8.82 5.60
CA TYR A 197 3.38 9.75 5.34
C TYR A 197 2.31 9.70 6.44
N SER A 198 1.50 10.75 6.51
CA SER A 198 0.24 10.73 7.27
C SER A 198 -0.85 11.49 6.52
N ILE A 199 -2.08 10.98 6.62
CA ILE A 199 -3.29 11.71 6.24
C ILE A 199 -4.18 11.80 7.45
N LYS A 200 -4.69 12.99 7.74
CA LYS A 200 -5.53 13.26 8.92
C LYS A 200 -6.89 13.77 8.49
N PHE A 201 -7.93 13.22 9.09
CA PHE A 201 -9.33 13.63 8.95
C PHE A 201 -9.88 13.94 10.35
N PRO A 202 -9.57 15.13 10.90
CA PRO A 202 -9.87 15.46 12.30
C PRO A 202 -11.36 15.43 12.62
N GLU A 203 -12.21 15.87 11.69
CA GLU A 203 -13.67 15.86 11.85
C GLU A 203 -14.25 14.44 11.98
N GLN A 204 -13.59 13.44 11.39
CA GLN A 204 -13.95 12.04 11.48
C GLN A 204 -13.19 11.29 12.57
N GLU A 205 -12.32 11.97 13.32
CA GLU A 205 -11.41 11.39 14.28
C GLU A 205 -10.63 10.20 13.67
N MET A 206 -10.15 10.37 12.43
CA MET A 206 -9.45 9.35 11.65
C MET A 206 -8.10 9.88 11.16
N ALA A 207 -7.05 9.06 11.25
CA ALA A 207 -5.75 9.36 10.64
C ALA A 207 -5.07 8.07 10.18
N LEU A 208 -4.47 8.10 8.98
CA LEU A 208 -3.69 7.01 8.42
C LEU A 208 -2.21 7.38 8.44
N PHE A 209 -1.38 6.49 8.96
CA PHE A 209 0.07 6.61 8.99
C PHE A 209 0.71 5.46 8.21
N GLY A 210 1.50 5.77 7.19
CA GLY A 210 2.39 4.81 6.55
C GLY A 210 3.75 4.81 7.23
N THR A 211 4.25 3.63 7.57
CA THR A 211 5.43 3.48 8.44
C THR A 211 6.49 2.58 7.83
N ALA A 212 7.71 3.10 7.65
CA ALA A 212 8.89 2.32 7.38
C ALA A 212 9.37 1.65 8.69
N LEU A 213 9.67 0.35 8.63
CA LEU A 213 10.12 -0.45 9.76
C LEU A 213 11.63 -0.70 9.64
N THR A 214 12.42 0.09 10.39
CA THR A 214 13.89 0.14 10.26
C THR A 214 14.64 -0.69 11.30
N GLY A 215 13.93 -1.30 12.26
CA GLY A 215 14.52 -2.15 13.28
C GLY A 215 15.03 -3.49 12.75
N GLU A 216 15.72 -4.24 13.61
CA GLU A 216 16.30 -5.56 13.28
C GLU A 216 15.26 -6.54 12.72
N ASN A 217 14.03 -6.48 13.19
CA ASN A 217 12.91 -7.31 12.71
C ASN A 217 12.06 -6.61 11.64
N GLY A 218 12.54 -5.51 11.09
CA GLY A 218 11.88 -4.68 10.10
C GLY A 218 12.09 -5.15 8.65
N GLU A 219 12.04 -4.18 7.73
CA GLU A 219 12.06 -4.42 6.29
C GLU A 219 13.32 -5.16 5.81
N THR A 220 14.50 -4.86 6.39
CA THR A 220 15.76 -5.54 6.07
C THR A 220 15.70 -7.05 6.32
N LYS A 221 14.89 -7.51 7.28
CA LYS A 221 14.75 -8.93 7.63
C LYS A 221 13.82 -9.68 6.70
N PHE A 222 12.67 -9.10 6.36
CA PHE A 222 11.62 -9.83 5.63
C PHE A 222 11.62 -9.56 4.12
N LEU A 223 11.99 -8.36 3.67
CA LEU A 223 11.90 -7.98 2.26
C LEU A 223 12.69 -8.92 1.35
N PRO A 224 13.96 -9.27 1.62
CA PRO A 224 14.72 -10.20 0.77
C PRO A 224 14.15 -11.62 0.73
N LYS A 225 13.27 -11.99 1.67
CA LYS A 225 12.67 -13.31 1.74
C LYS A 225 11.35 -13.42 1.02
N ILE A 226 10.61 -12.31 0.91
CA ILE A 226 9.27 -12.32 0.34
C ILE A 226 9.23 -11.73 -1.07
N ASP A 227 10.03 -10.69 -1.33
CA ASP A 227 10.02 -9.93 -2.57
C ASP A 227 11.37 -10.03 -3.29
N PHE A 228 11.63 -11.20 -3.86
CA PHE A 228 12.91 -11.56 -4.49
C PHE A 228 12.77 -11.96 -5.96
N LYS A 229 11.55 -11.96 -6.50
CA LYS A 229 11.27 -12.30 -7.91
C LYS A 229 10.89 -11.06 -8.68
N ASP A 230 11.36 -10.95 -9.90
CA ASP A 230 10.97 -9.89 -10.82
C ASP A 230 9.67 -10.23 -11.57
N PRO A 231 8.82 -9.22 -11.85
CA PRO A 231 8.84 -7.87 -11.28
C PRO A 231 8.57 -7.90 -9.77
N ARG A 232 9.32 -7.11 -9.00
CA ARG A 232 9.16 -7.04 -7.55
C ARG A 232 7.89 -6.30 -7.15
N HIS A 233 7.30 -6.70 -6.02
CA HIS A 233 6.04 -6.17 -5.49
C HIS A 233 6.24 -4.94 -4.58
N ILE A 234 7.31 -4.18 -4.74
CA ILE A 234 7.71 -3.09 -3.85
C ILE A 234 6.57 -2.13 -3.45
N PRO A 235 5.56 -1.81 -4.32
CA PRO A 235 4.44 -0.96 -3.91
C PRO A 235 3.55 -1.56 -2.80
N PHE A 236 3.83 -2.77 -2.28
CA PHE A 236 3.10 -3.26 -1.10
C PHE A 236 3.47 -2.51 0.19
N LEU A 237 4.60 -1.84 0.21
CA LEU A 237 5.08 -1.02 1.33
C LEU A 237 4.66 0.46 1.19
N PRO A 238 4.64 1.22 2.27
CA PRO A 238 4.90 0.84 3.66
C PRO A 238 3.70 0.14 4.32
N TYR A 239 3.93 -0.45 5.52
CA TYR A 239 2.83 -0.90 6.38
C TYR A 239 2.15 0.28 7.07
N GLU A 240 0.88 0.11 7.46
CA GLU A 240 0.03 1.21 7.87
C GLU A 240 -0.58 0.99 9.25
N MET A 241 -0.75 2.10 9.97
CA MET A 241 -1.59 2.21 11.17
C MET A 241 -2.73 3.18 10.90
N LEU A 242 -3.92 2.84 11.35
CA LEU A 242 -5.11 3.67 11.24
C LEU A 242 -5.62 4.03 12.64
N VAL A 243 -5.65 5.32 12.93
CA VAL A 243 -6.33 5.86 14.12
C VAL A 243 -7.81 5.98 13.77
N LEU A 244 -8.67 5.40 14.60
CA LEU A 244 -10.13 5.46 14.48
C LEU A 244 -10.70 5.78 15.85
N LYS A 245 -11.06 7.05 16.08
CA LYS A 245 -11.61 7.52 17.37
C LYS A 245 -10.67 7.15 18.52
N ASP A 246 -11.12 6.22 19.37
CA ASP A 246 -10.44 5.74 20.57
C ASP A 246 -9.50 4.55 20.35
N LYS A 247 -9.20 4.18 19.09
CA LYS A 247 -8.40 3.00 18.74
C LYS A 247 -7.33 3.33 17.71
N VAL A 248 -6.20 2.65 17.83
CA VAL A 248 -5.20 2.53 16.77
C VAL A 248 -5.16 1.08 16.32
N VAL A 249 -5.34 0.86 15.02
CA VAL A 249 -5.38 -0.48 14.44
C VAL A 249 -4.44 -0.59 13.23
N SER A 250 -3.98 -1.81 12.94
CA SER A 250 -3.37 -2.14 11.66
C SER A 250 -4.08 -3.33 11.02
N LEU A 251 -4.03 -3.43 9.70
CA LEU A 251 -4.47 -4.65 9.03
C LEU A 251 -3.58 -5.81 9.48
N HIS A 252 -4.18 -6.96 9.73
CA HIS A 252 -3.42 -8.12 10.16
C HIS A 252 -2.35 -8.45 9.11
N GLY A 253 -1.07 -8.56 9.53
CA GLY A 253 0.05 -8.77 8.62
C GLY A 253 -0.11 -9.99 7.70
N LYS A 254 -0.71 -11.10 8.19
CA LYS A 254 -1.02 -12.26 7.33
C LYS A 254 -1.99 -11.91 6.20
N TYR A 255 -3.05 -11.13 6.50
CA TYR A 255 -4.00 -10.67 5.48
C TYR A 255 -3.31 -9.79 4.44
N ARG A 256 -2.54 -8.80 4.93
CA ARG A 256 -1.85 -7.84 4.07
C ARG A 256 -0.81 -8.51 3.17
N ILE A 257 -0.02 -9.46 3.72
CA ILE A 257 0.96 -10.24 2.95
C ILE A 257 0.26 -11.12 1.90
N ALA A 258 -0.77 -11.86 2.29
CA ALA A 258 -1.47 -12.74 1.36
C ALA A 258 -2.15 -11.97 0.20
N LEU A 259 -2.66 -10.77 0.47
CA LEU A 259 -3.23 -9.91 -0.56
C LEU A 259 -2.15 -9.32 -1.49
N SER A 260 -0.98 -8.98 -0.95
CA SER A 260 0.15 -8.41 -1.70
C SER A 260 0.92 -9.44 -2.53
N PHE A 261 0.89 -10.70 -2.11
CA PHE A 261 1.61 -11.83 -2.72
C PHE A 261 0.69 -13.03 -2.87
N PRO A 262 -0.28 -12.98 -3.79
CA PRO A 262 -1.31 -14.04 -3.91
C PRO A 262 -0.75 -15.44 -4.18
N ASP A 263 0.40 -15.52 -4.83
CA ASP A 263 1.09 -16.78 -5.18
C ASP A 263 2.21 -17.16 -4.18
N LEU A 264 2.21 -16.54 -3.00
CA LEU A 264 3.21 -16.84 -1.98
C LEU A 264 3.14 -18.32 -1.58
N SER A 265 4.24 -19.05 -1.80
CA SER A 265 4.29 -20.46 -1.41
C SER A 265 4.31 -20.63 0.11
N MET A 266 3.79 -21.76 0.59
CA MET A 266 3.88 -22.11 2.01
C MET A 266 5.33 -22.14 2.50
N GLY A 267 6.27 -22.61 1.69
CA GLY A 267 7.70 -22.63 2.01
C GLY A 267 8.28 -21.22 2.19
N THR A 268 7.87 -20.26 1.35
CA THR A 268 8.27 -18.86 1.51
C THR A 268 7.59 -18.24 2.74
N PHE A 269 6.30 -18.52 2.96
CA PHE A 269 5.58 -18.03 4.13
C PHE A 269 6.23 -18.49 5.44
N MET A 270 6.70 -19.74 5.51
CA MET A 270 7.39 -20.25 6.70
C MET A 270 8.69 -19.49 7.03
N LYS A 271 9.38 -18.93 6.01
CA LYS A 271 10.59 -18.10 6.23
C LYS A 271 10.29 -16.75 6.87
N ILE A 272 9.04 -16.30 6.80
CA ILE A 272 8.57 -15.01 7.32
C ILE A 272 7.44 -15.18 8.34
N VAL A 273 7.31 -16.36 8.96
CA VAL A 273 6.19 -16.70 9.85
C VAL A 273 6.06 -15.74 11.05
N SER A 274 7.18 -15.21 11.56
CA SER A 274 7.19 -14.21 12.64
C SER A 274 6.84 -12.79 12.15
N THR A 275 7.08 -12.48 10.87
CA THR A 275 6.96 -11.12 10.31
C THR A 275 5.63 -10.44 10.61
N PRO A 276 4.45 -11.08 10.50
CA PRO A 276 3.18 -10.45 10.89
C PRO A 276 3.15 -9.94 12.33
N GLY A 277 3.75 -10.72 13.26
CA GLY A 277 3.88 -10.34 14.66
C GLY A 277 4.94 -9.25 14.87
N ASP A 278 6.07 -9.36 14.19
CA ASP A 278 7.17 -8.39 14.25
C ASP A 278 6.69 -6.99 13.81
N ILE A 279 5.92 -6.91 12.71
CA ILE A 279 5.31 -5.67 12.23
C ILE A 279 4.40 -5.04 13.29
N ALA A 280 3.47 -5.84 13.83
CA ALA A 280 2.54 -5.36 14.85
C ALA A 280 3.27 -4.90 16.12
N ASN A 281 4.31 -5.61 16.53
CA ASN A 281 5.12 -5.25 17.69
C ASN A 281 5.88 -3.95 17.45
N ALA A 282 6.52 -3.78 16.29
CA ALA A 282 7.18 -2.53 15.94
C ALA A 282 6.18 -1.35 15.97
N GLN A 283 5.03 -1.50 15.35
CA GLN A 283 3.99 -0.45 15.36
C GLN A 283 3.48 -0.12 16.77
N ARG A 284 3.38 -1.11 17.66
CA ARG A 284 3.00 -0.88 19.06
C ARG A 284 3.98 0.02 19.80
N THR A 285 5.27 0.00 19.49
CA THR A 285 6.26 0.85 20.17
C THR A 285 5.93 2.34 20.06
N VAL A 286 5.28 2.74 18.97
CA VAL A 286 4.88 4.13 18.74
C VAL A 286 3.40 4.38 19.04
N ALA A 287 2.54 3.37 18.91
CA ALA A 287 1.09 3.51 19.03
C ALA A 287 0.53 3.30 20.44
N SER A 288 1.04 2.33 21.23
CA SER A 288 0.46 1.98 22.54
C SER A 288 0.71 3.03 23.62
N LYS A 289 -0.19 3.11 24.59
CA LYS A 289 0.02 3.85 25.85
C LYS A 289 1.25 3.38 26.61
#